data_7bcfed8da23963b634e5df711d9ba09f
#
_entry.id   7bcfed8da23963b634e5df711d9ba09f
#
_cell.length_a   1.000
_cell.length_b   1.000
_cell.length_c   1.000
_cell.angle_alpha   90.00
_cell.angle_beta   90.00
_cell.angle_gamma   90.00
#
_symmetry.space_group_name_H-M   'P 1'
#
loop_
_entity.id
_entity.type
_entity.pdbx_description
1 polymer ?
#
loop_
_entity_poly.entity_id
_entity_poly.type
_entity_poly.pdbx_seq_one_letter_code
_entity_poly.pdbx_strand_id
1 'polypeptide(L)'
;VEGMYSGNCFLNENGVPTICYHQVGQGNALAVALDDNLDDWEKLAANPITPPPASHAPGQERYRSWDPFAWYENGHYYAIFGGEHPAIAKSPTMDGEWRYVGDLFAHGIDGVSLNEDVSCAELFRLGDKDILLCISHRMGCRYYVGEWKNEQFYPQAHGQMSWTDNVFFAPESLRDEQGRRIMWAWLLDLSL
;
A
#
# COMPACT_ATOMS: atom_id res chain seq x y z
N VAL A 1 -20.79 -6.15 4.66
CA VAL A 1 -19.54 -5.88 3.94
C VAL A 1 -19.78 -6.16 2.48
N GLU A 2 -19.64 -5.17 1.62
CA GLU A 2 -19.90 -5.31 0.18
C GLU A 2 -18.75 -6.00 -0.57
N GLY A 3 -17.60 -6.21 0.10
CA GLY A 3 -16.44 -6.92 -0.44
C GLY A 3 -15.16 -6.57 0.29
N MET A 4 -14.18 -7.44 0.17
CA MET A 4 -12.79 -7.21 0.58
C MET A 4 -11.93 -7.21 -0.67
N TYR A 5 -11.08 -6.22 -0.80
CA TYR A 5 -10.23 -6.01 -1.95
C TYR A 5 -8.75 -5.98 -1.53
N SER A 6 -7.91 -5.55 -2.44
CA SER A 6 -6.46 -5.58 -2.33
C SER A 6 -5.91 -5.06 -1.01
N GLY A 7 -4.70 -5.46 -0.75
CA GLY A 7 -3.91 -5.12 0.42
C GLY A 7 -2.67 -5.99 0.50
N ASN A 8 -1.99 -6.00 1.62
CA ASN A 8 -0.79 -6.80 1.82
C ASN A 8 -0.79 -7.56 3.14
N CYS A 9 0.16 -8.48 3.30
CA CYS A 9 0.48 -9.13 4.56
C CYS A 9 1.85 -8.65 5.06
N PHE A 10 1.97 -8.38 6.35
CA PHE A 10 3.21 -8.00 7.01
C PHE A 10 3.31 -8.64 8.40
N LEU A 11 4.49 -8.58 9.02
CA LEU A 11 4.67 -9.02 10.41
C LEU A 11 4.50 -7.82 11.35
N ASN A 12 3.64 -7.97 12.37
CA ASN A 12 3.45 -6.95 13.40
C ASN A 12 4.63 -6.92 14.39
N GLU A 13 4.54 -6.08 15.44
CA GLU A 13 5.59 -5.93 16.46
C GLU A 13 5.93 -7.23 17.21
N ASN A 14 5.05 -8.19 17.21
CA ASN A 14 5.24 -9.50 17.83
C ASN A 14 5.66 -10.59 16.84
N GLY A 15 5.90 -10.23 15.57
CA GLY A 15 6.23 -11.18 14.51
C GLY A 15 5.04 -12.01 14.02
N VAL A 16 3.81 -11.62 14.34
CA VAL A 16 2.59 -12.31 13.93
C VAL A 16 2.12 -11.77 12.57
N PRO A 17 1.81 -12.64 11.59
CA PRO A 17 1.26 -12.23 10.32
C PRO A 17 -0.02 -11.41 10.47
N THR A 18 -0.04 -10.27 9.80
CA THR A 18 -1.15 -9.31 9.85
C THR A 18 -1.49 -8.88 8.43
N ILE A 19 -2.76 -8.93 8.07
CA ILE A 19 -3.25 -8.49 6.77
C ILE A 19 -3.81 -7.08 6.89
N CYS A 20 -3.39 -6.20 5.99
CA CYS A 20 -4.07 -4.92 5.72
C CYS A 20 -4.83 -5.05 4.41
N TYR A 21 -6.10 -4.65 4.37
CA TYR A 21 -6.96 -4.83 3.21
C TYR A 21 -7.98 -3.71 3.07
N HIS A 22 -8.45 -3.48 1.85
CA HIS A 22 -9.54 -2.55 1.59
C HIS A 22 -10.89 -3.19 1.82
N GLN A 23 -11.73 -2.52 2.59
CA GLN A 23 -13.10 -2.92 2.90
C GLN A 23 -14.06 -1.95 2.23
N VAL A 24 -14.74 -2.42 1.18
CA VAL A 24 -15.59 -1.56 0.35
C VAL A 24 -16.64 -0.83 1.17
N GLY A 25 -16.71 0.49 0.97
CA GLY A 25 -17.64 1.38 1.68
C GLY A 25 -17.30 1.66 3.14
N GLN A 26 -16.20 1.08 3.67
CA GLN A 26 -15.80 1.25 5.07
C GLN A 26 -14.41 1.89 5.23
N GLY A 27 -13.50 1.64 4.29
CA GLY A 27 -12.10 2.06 4.36
C GLY A 27 -11.14 0.89 4.56
N ASN A 28 -9.92 1.16 5.00
CA ASN A 28 -8.91 0.13 5.18
C ASN A 28 -8.98 -0.52 6.57
N ALA A 29 -8.67 -1.79 6.64
CA ALA A 29 -8.85 -2.60 7.84
C ALA A 29 -7.67 -3.56 8.05
N LEU A 30 -7.50 -4.04 9.29
CA LEU A 30 -6.49 -5.02 9.67
C LEU A 30 -7.14 -6.31 10.19
N ALA A 31 -6.47 -7.44 9.92
CA ALA A 31 -6.76 -8.72 10.56
C ALA A 31 -5.45 -9.41 10.95
N VAL A 32 -5.44 -10.06 12.12
CA VAL A 32 -4.27 -10.74 12.70
C VAL A 32 -4.47 -12.25 12.62
N ALA A 33 -3.43 -12.98 12.24
CA ALA A 33 -3.47 -14.44 12.24
C ALA A 33 -3.61 -14.99 13.68
N LEU A 34 -4.46 -15.99 13.85
CA LEU A 34 -4.68 -16.66 15.13
C LEU A 34 -3.90 -17.98 15.24
N ASP A 35 -3.37 -18.50 14.14
CA ASP A 35 -2.64 -19.76 14.08
C ASP A 35 -1.51 -19.70 13.05
N ASP A 36 -0.57 -20.65 13.17
CA ASP A 36 0.62 -20.74 12.31
C ASP A 36 0.31 -21.27 10.88
N ASN A 37 -0.87 -21.85 10.67
CA ASN A 37 -1.31 -22.33 9.35
C ASN A 37 -1.96 -21.23 8.52
N LEU A 38 -2.27 -20.07 9.15
CA LEU A 38 -2.95 -18.93 8.55
C LEU A 38 -4.39 -19.26 8.07
N ASP A 39 -5.03 -20.20 8.76
CA ASP A 39 -6.42 -20.59 8.47
C ASP A 39 -7.43 -19.68 9.16
N ASP A 40 -7.10 -19.21 10.38
CA ASP A 40 -7.96 -18.37 11.18
C ASP A 40 -7.41 -16.97 11.39
N TRP A 41 -8.26 -15.95 11.22
CA TRP A 41 -7.91 -14.54 11.32
C TRP A 41 -8.91 -13.76 12.17
N GLU A 42 -8.39 -12.91 13.03
CA GLU A 42 -9.20 -11.98 13.83
C GLU A 42 -9.15 -10.57 13.26
N LYS A 43 -10.29 -10.01 12.93
CA LYS A 43 -10.42 -8.60 12.53
C LYS A 43 -10.36 -7.71 13.77
N LEU A 44 -9.55 -6.65 13.68
CA LEU A 44 -9.45 -5.71 14.79
C LEU A 44 -10.78 -5.00 15.06
N ALA A 45 -11.13 -4.84 16.33
CA ALA A 45 -12.32 -4.10 16.73
C ALA A 45 -12.25 -2.60 16.37
N ALA A 46 -11.03 -2.07 16.22
CA ALA A 46 -10.77 -0.68 15.81
C ALA A 46 -10.99 -0.41 14.32
N ASN A 47 -11.25 -1.44 13.51
CA ASN A 47 -11.51 -1.25 12.08
C ASN A 47 -12.76 -0.38 11.80
N PRO A 48 -12.74 0.44 10.75
CA PRO A 48 -11.63 0.66 9.83
C PRO A 48 -10.52 1.51 10.46
N ILE A 49 -9.27 1.19 10.12
CA ILE A 49 -8.10 1.99 10.56
C ILE A 49 -8.07 3.35 9.88
N THR A 50 -8.73 3.46 8.74
CA THR A 50 -8.89 4.70 7.99
C THR A 50 -10.29 4.80 7.44
N PRO A 51 -11.09 5.70 8.00
CA PRO A 51 -12.42 5.95 7.46
C PRO A 51 -12.34 6.52 6.02
N PRO A 52 -13.42 6.39 5.23
CA PRO A 52 -13.49 7.00 3.89
C PRO A 52 -13.26 8.51 3.93
N PRO A 53 -12.73 9.12 2.86
CA PRO A 53 -12.46 10.57 2.79
C PRO A 53 -13.61 11.48 3.18
N ALA A 54 -14.84 11.08 2.85
CA ALA A 54 -16.04 11.85 3.18
C ALA A 54 -16.28 12.08 4.69
N SER A 55 -15.64 11.31 5.56
CA SER A 55 -15.73 11.43 7.02
C SER A 55 -14.54 12.16 7.63
N HIS A 56 -13.61 12.65 6.82
CA HIS A 56 -12.41 13.31 7.29
C HIS A 56 -12.60 14.81 7.50
N ALA A 57 -11.71 15.38 8.32
CA ALA A 57 -11.65 16.83 8.50
C ALA A 57 -11.23 17.54 7.19
N PRO A 58 -11.56 18.84 7.04
CA PRO A 58 -11.12 19.64 5.91
C PRO A 58 -9.61 19.52 5.68
N GLY A 59 -9.20 19.25 4.43
CA GLY A 59 -7.82 19.04 4.03
C GLY A 59 -7.37 17.57 4.01
N GLN A 60 -8.19 16.66 4.51
CA GLN A 60 -7.97 15.21 4.43
C GLN A 60 -8.81 14.52 3.35
N GLU A 61 -9.71 15.25 2.72
CA GLU A 61 -10.61 14.72 1.68
C GLU A 61 -9.88 14.41 0.37
N ARG A 62 -8.61 14.74 0.28
CA ARG A 62 -7.82 14.61 -0.95
C ARG A 62 -7.42 13.18 -1.25
N TYR A 63 -7.26 12.32 -0.23
CA TYR A 63 -6.85 10.94 -0.43
C TYR A 63 -8.05 10.00 -0.53
N ARG A 64 -7.86 8.89 -1.25
CA ARG A 64 -8.79 7.76 -1.22
C ARG A 64 -8.29 6.75 -0.20
N SER A 65 -9.09 6.22 0.65
CA SER A 65 -8.78 5.07 1.49
C SER A 65 -8.95 3.79 0.66
N TRP A 66 -8.03 3.54 -0.26
CA TRP A 66 -8.06 2.44 -1.24
C TRP A 66 -6.82 1.57 -1.10
N ASP A 67 -6.78 0.36 -1.68
CA ASP A 67 -5.66 -0.58 -1.80
C ASP A 67 -4.48 -0.30 -0.85
N PRO A 68 -4.57 -0.64 0.44
CA PRO A 68 -3.54 -0.26 1.41
C PRO A 68 -2.30 -1.14 1.30
N PHE A 69 -1.16 -0.57 1.66
CA PHE A 69 0.06 -1.30 1.98
C PHE A 69 0.53 -0.89 3.37
N ALA A 70 0.57 -1.82 4.32
CA ALA A 70 0.95 -1.54 5.69
C ALA A 70 2.23 -2.27 6.09
N TRP A 71 2.98 -1.68 7.06
CA TRP A 71 4.17 -2.28 7.65
C TRP A 71 4.40 -1.77 9.07
N TYR A 72 5.26 -2.48 9.81
CA TYR A 72 5.73 -2.06 11.12
C TYR A 72 7.21 -1.70 11.02
N GLU A 73 7.58 -0.51 11.48
CA GLU A 73 8.94 0.00 11.44
C GLU A 73 9.20 0.99 12.58
N ASN A 74 10.35 0.86 13.24
CA ASN A 74 10.82 1.80 14.27
C ASN A 74 9.77 2.09 15.36
N GLY A 75 9.05 1.06 15.82
CA GLY A 75 8.07 1.18 16.89
C GLY A 75 6.73 1.81 16.47
N HIS A 76 6.45 1.88 15.18
CA HIS A 76 5.21 2.41 14.65
C HIS A 76 4.68 1.57 13.49
N TYR A 77 3.38 1.61 13.33
CA TYR A 77 2.70 1.12 12.14
C TYR A 77 2.53 2.25 11.14
N TYR A 78 2.78 1.94 9.90
CA TYR A 78 2.54 2.81 8.75
C TYR A 78 1.61 2.13 7.77
N ALA A 79 0.85 2.92 7.02
CA ALA A 79 0.10 2.44 5.87
C ALA A 79 0.13 3.47 4.75
N ILE A 80 0.39 3.01 3.52
CA ILE A 80 0.06 3.74 2.30
C ILE A 80 -1.43 3.53 2.07
N PHE A 81 -2.15 4.59 1.79
CA PHE A 81 -3.50 4.55 1.25
C PHE A 81 -3.41 4.82 -0.23
N GLY A 82 -3.70 3.80 -1.00
CA GLY A 82 -3.60 3.87 -2.45
C GLY A 82 -4.75 4.60 -3.12
N GLY A 83 -4.75 4.54 -4.45
CA GLY A 83 -5.63 5.29 -5.31
C GLY A 83 -5.07 6.67 -5.65
N GLU A 84 -5.92 7.52 -6.23
CA GLU A 84 -5.56 8.93 -6.48
C GLU A 84 -5.31 9.66 -5.16
N HIS A 85 -4.34 10.58 -5.15
CA HIS A 85 -3.86 11.26 -3.95
C HIS A 85 -3.35 10.27 -2.89
N PRO A 86 -2.35 9.45 -3.23
CA PRO A 86 -1.83 8.46 -2.30
C PRO A 86 -1.28 9.15 -1.04
N ALA A 87 -1.58 8.58 0.10
CA ALA A 87 -1.30 9.19 1.40
C ALA A 87 -0.65 8.21 2.37
N ILE A 88 -0.05 8.74 3.42
CA ILE A 88 0.51 7.99 4.53
C ILE A 88 -0.32 8.18 5.78
N ALA A 89 -0.63 7.09 6.43
CA ALA A 89 -1.12 7.09 7.81
C ALA A 89 -0.14 6.36 8.73
N LYS A 90 -0.25 6.67 10.02
CA LYS A 90 0.62 6.16 11.07
C LYS A 90 -0.14 5.94 12.37
N SER A 91 0.22 4.89 13.10
CA SER A 91 -0.24 4.65 14.47
C SER A 91 0.87 4.07 15.34
N PRO A 92 0.91 4.34 16.65
CA PRO A 92 1.84 3.68 17.58
C PRO A 92 1.46 2.21 17.85
N THR A 93 0.19 1.85 17.70
CA THR A 93 -0.34 0.48 17.88
C THR A 93 -1.33 0.12 16.79
N MET A 94 -1.55 -1.16 16.53
CA MET A 94 -2.50 -1.61 15.48
C MET A 94 -3.94 -1.16 15.75
N ASP A 95 -4.36 -1.22 17.00
CA ASP A 95 -5.70 -0.87 17.50
C ASP A 95 -5.82 0.59 17.97
N GLY A 96 -4.74 1.35 17.80
CA GLY A 96 -4.66 2.75 18.19
C GLY A 96 -5.32 3.70 17.20
N GLU A 97 -5.17 4.99 17.49
CA GLU A 97 -5.64 6.04 16.59
C GLU A 97 -4.67 6.21 15.43
N TRP A 98 -5.10 5.77 14.26
CA TRP A 98 -4.40 6.02 13.01
C TRP A 98 -4.61 7.47 12.59
N ARG A 99 -3.51 8.15 12.29
CA ARG A 99 -3.54 9.55 11.86
C ARG A 99 -2.97 9.70 10.46
N TYR A 100 -3.58 10.56 9.70
CA TYR A 100 -3.01 11.04 8.44
C TYR A 100 -1.71 11.80 8.70
N VAL A 101 -0.65 11.42 7.99
CA VAL A 101 0.68 12.04 8.10
C VAL A 101 0.88 13.08 6.99
N GLY A 102 0.51 12.71 5.76
CA GLY A 102 0.69 13.56 4.59
C GLY A 102 0.56 12.79 3.28
N ASP A 103 0.85 13.46 2.18
CA ASP A 103 0.91 12.85 0.87
C ASP A 103 2.09 11.85 0.81
N LEU A 104 1.93 10.76 0.07
CA LEU A 104 2.97 9.74 -0.11
C LEU A 104 4.24 10.34 -0.73
N PHE A 105 4.09 11.07 -1.83
CA PHE A 105 5.22 11.67 -2.54
C PHE A 105 5.62 13.01 -1.92
N ALA A 106 6.90 13.15 -1.54
CA ALA A 106 7.44 14.37 -0.99
C ALA A 106 7.51 15.52 -2.02
N HIS A 107 7.63 15.17 -3.28
CA HIS A 107 7.68 16.12 -4.41
C HIS A 107 7.27 15.42 -5.70
N GLY A 108 6.93 16.20 -6.71
CA GLY A 108 6.67 15.70 -8.06
C GLY A 108 7.94 15.17 -8.74
N ILE A 109 7.74 14.34 -9.75
CA ILE A 109 8.79 13.87 -10.66
C ILE A 109 8.31 14.08 -12.09
N ASP A 110 9.26 14.29 -13.01
CA ASP A 110 8.92 14.58 -14.41
C ASP A 110 7.99 13.51 -15.00
N GLY A 111 6.91 13.96 -15.62
CA GLY A 111 5.88 13.10 -16.19
C GLY A 111 4.89 12.45 -15.20
N VAL A 112 5.01 12.70 -13.88
CA VAL A 112 4.12 12.13 -12.85
C VAL A 112 3.58 13.22 -11.93
N SER A 113 2.27 13.29 -11.84
CA SER A 113 1.58 14.18 -10.89
C SER A 113 1.73 13.68 -9.45
N LEU A 114 1.74 14.61 -8.47
CA LEU A 114 1.62 14.26 -7.05
C LEU A 114 0.33 13.50 -6.71
N ASN A 115 -0.68 13.67 -7.54
CA ASN A 115 -1.99 13.03 -7.39
C ASN A 115 -2.11 11.75 -8.21
N GLU A 116 -0.99 11.26 -8.77
CA GLU A 116 -1.01 10.04 -9.57
C GLU A 116 -1.53 8.87 -8.78
N ASP A 117 -2.34 8.05 -9.44
CA ASP A 117 -2.90 6.84 -8.87
C ASP A 117 -1.78 5.85 -8.49
N VAL A 118 -1.78 5.45 -7.24
CA VAL A 118 -0.90 4.42 -6.66
C VAL A 118 -1.78 3.34 -6.06
N SER A 119 -2.29 2.44 -6.88
CA SER A 119 -3.09 1.30 -6.45
C SER A 119 -2.22 0.05 -6.33
N CYS A 120 -2.60 -0.90 -5.47
CA CYS A 120 -1.80 -2.10 -5.17
C CYS A 120 -0.33 -1.72 -4.91
N ALA A 121 -0.12 -0.83 -3.95
CA ALA A 121 1.21 -0.34 -3.60
C ALA A 121 2.04 -1.40 -2.89
N GLU A 122 3.34 -1.46 -3.21
CA GLU A 122 4.33 -2.22 -2.44
C GLU A 122 5.59 -1.39 -2.27
N LEU A 123 6.01 -1.13 -1.03
CA LEU A 123 7.23 -0.39 -0.70
C LEU A 123 8.26 -1.32 -0.08
N PHE A 124 9.48 -1.38 -0.65
CA PHE A 124 10.55 -2.22 -0.12
C PHE A 124 11.94 -1.68 -0.43
N ARG A 125 12.92 -2.15 0.36
CA ARG A 125 14.34 -1.86 0.14
C ARG A 125 14.95 -2.82 -0.88
N LEU A 126 15.68 -2.26 -1.87
CA LEU A 126 16.47 -3.01 -2.84
C LEU A 126 17.85 -2.35 -3.01
N GLY A 127 18.89 -3.00 -2.50
CA GLY A 127 20.22 -2.42 -2.43
C GLY A 127 20.25 -1.17 -1.56
N ASP A 128 20.65 -0.05 -2.13
CA ASP A 128 20.72 1.26 -1.47
C ASP A 128 19.51 2.17 -1.72
N LYS A 129 18.49 1.65 -2.41
CA LYS A 129 17.28 2.39 -2.79
C LYS A 129 16.02 1.76 -2.21
N ASP A 130 15.00 2.59 -2.07
CA ASP A 130 13.64 2.13 -1.81
C ASP A 130 12.89 2.10 -3.14
N ILE A 131 12.13 1.03 -3.33
CA ILE A 131 11.32 0.79 -4.53
C ILE A 131 9.86 0.84 -4.11
N LEU A 132 9.07 1.60 -4.83
CA LEU A 132 7.62 1.59 -4.76
C LEU A 132 7.09 0.99 -6.06
N LEU A 133 6.49 -0.20 -5.96
CA LEU A 133 5.71 -0.80 -7.05
C LEU A 133 4.26 -0.36 -6.92
N CYS A 134 3.58 -0.21 -8.03
CA CYS A 134 2.14 0.04 -8.03
C CYS A 134 1.54 -0.14 -9.42
N ILE A 135 0.24 -0.02 -9.48
CA ILE A 135 -0.45 0.28 -10.73
C ILE A 135 -1.05 1.68 -10.68
N SER A 136 -1.10 2.31 -11.82
CA SER A 136 -1.97 3.44 -12.10
C SER A 136 -2.98 3.02 -13.17
N HIS A 137 -4.25 3.19 -12.91
CA HIS A 137 -5.30 2.89 -13.90
C HIS A 137 -5.14 3.72 -15.17
N ARG A 138 -4.43 4.85 -15.08
CA ARG A 138 -4.15 5.74 -16.20
C ARG A 138 -2.80 5.47 -16.88
N MET A 139 -1.77 5.13 -16.11
CA MET A 139 -0.39 5.01 -16.58
C MET A 139 0.15 3.57 -16.58
N GLY A 140 -0.65 2.59 -16.19
CA GLY A 140 -0.28 1.18 -16.16
C GLY A 140 0.58 0.77 -14.97
N CYS A 141 1.11 -0.46 -15.01
CA CYS A 141 1.99 -1.00 -13.98
C CYS A 141 3.32 -0.25 -13.96
N ARG A 142 3.73 0.20 -12.77
CA ARG A 142 4.85 1.13 -12.61
C ARG A 142 5.73 0.78 -11.44
N TYR A 143 6.95 1.32 -11.49
CA TYR A 143 7.84 1.39 -10.35
C TYR A 143 8.38 2.81 -10.18
N TYR A 144 8.68 3.15 -8.94
CA TYR A 144 9.44 4.34 -8.57
C TYR A 144 10.68 3.90 -7.81
N VAL A 145 11.80 4.54 -8.09
CA VAL A 145 13.06 4.39 -7.36
C VAL A 145 13.28 5.65 -6.55
N GLY A 146 13.59 5.53 -5.27
CA GLY A 146 13.75 6.70 -4.42
C GLY A 146 14.26 6.37 -3.03
N GLU A 147 13.81 7.17 -2.06
CA GLU A 147 14.14 7.01 -0.65
C GLU A 147 12.89 7.22 0.20
N TRP A 148 12.61 6.26 1.08
CA TRP A 148 11.66 6.44 2.17
C TRP A 148 12.37 7.13 3.34
N LYS A 149 11.97 8.35 3.64
CA LYS A 149 12.50 9.12 4.77
C LYS A 149 11.54 10.23 5.19
N ASN A 150 11.61 10.65 6.44
CA ASN A 150 10.74 11.69 6.98
C ASN A 150 9.25 11.40 6.75
N GLU A 151 8.88 10.11 6.79
CA GLU A 151 7.49 9.64 6.58
C GLU A 151 6.91 9.99 5.21
N GLN A 152 7.76 10.11 4.18
CA GLN A 152 7.39 10.33 2.78
C GLN A 152 8.34 9.60 1.85
N PHE A 153 7.87 9.30 0.64
CA PHE A 153 8.68 8.76 -0.43
C PHE A 153 9.23 9.91 -1.30
N TYR A 154 10.55 9.95 -1.44
CA TYR A 154 11.28 10.93 -2.26
C TYR A 154 11.63 10.29 -3.60
N PRO A 155 10.82 10.42 -4.64
CA PRO A 155 11.06 9.77 -5.91
C PRO A 155 12.26 10.40 -6.63
N GLN A 156 13.15 9.56 -7.19
CA GLN A 156 14.33 9.95 -7.96
C GLN A 156 14.23 9.54 -9.43
N ALA A 157 13.56 8.42 -9.68
CA ALA A 157 13.29 7.91 -11.02
C ALA A 157 12.00 7.11 -11.01
N HIS A 158 11.45 6.89 -12.18
CA HIS A 158 10.31 6.00 -12.37
C HIS A 158 10.34 5.34 -13.74
N GLY A 159 9.58 4.28 -13.90
CA GLY A 159 9.41 3.63 -15.19
C GLY A 159 8.13 2.80 -15.24
N GLN A 160 7.81 2.38 -16.42
CA GLN A 160 6.69 1.50 -16.70
C GLN A 160 7.18 0.05 -16.78
N MET A 161 6.45 -0.86 -16.19
CA MET A 161 6.77 -2.30 -16.17
C MET A 161 6.03 -3.06 -17.25
N SER A 162 5.02 -2.46 -17.84
CA SER A 162 4.23 -3.04 -18.92
C SER A 162 4.03 -2.06 -20.06
N TRP A 163 3.54 -2.55 -21.17
CA TRP A 163 3.01 -1.70 -22.23
C TRP A 163 1.72 -1.00 -21.75
N THR A 164 1.24 -0.03 -22.51
CA THR A 164 0.18 0.91 -22.13
C THR A 164 -1.22 0.31 -21.94
N ASP A 165 -1.40 -0.97 -22.18
CA ASP A 165 -2.70 -1.64 -22.25
C ASP A 165 -3.12 -2.36 -20.96
N ASN A 166 -2.40 -2.13 -19.84
CA ASN A 166 -2.67 -2.76 -18.54
C ASN A 166 -2.73 -4.30 -18.56
N VAL A 167 -2.08 -4.96 -19.52
CA VAL A 167 -2.02 -6.44 -19.58
C VAL A 167 -1.13 -7.05 -18.50
N PHE A 168 -0.19 -6.30 -17.97
CA PHE A 168 0.64 -6.64 -16.81
C PHE A 168 0.18 -5.79 -15.62
N PHE A 169 -0.33 -6.41 -14.56
CA PHE A 169 -1.15 -5.71 -13.58
C PHE A 169 -0.86 -6.17 -12.16
N ALA A 170 -1.01 -5.27 -11.17
CA ALA A 170 -0.89 -5.53 -9.73
C ALA A 170 0.36 -6.33 -9.36
N PRO A 171 1.58 -5.76 -9.54
CA PRO A 171 2.82 -6.42 -9.16
C PRO A 171 2.92 -6.45 -7.64
N GLU A 172 3.21 -7.64 -7.10
CA GLU A 172 3.48 -7.86 -5.68
C GLU A 172 4.74 -8.70 -5.55
N SER A 173 5.51 -8.48 -4.52
CA SER A 173 6.73 -9.24 -4.30
C SER A 173 6.96 -9.65 -2.84
N LEU A 174 7.79 -10.65 -2.65
CA LEU A 174 8.28 -11.03 -1.34
C LEU A 174 9.78 -11.33 -1.39
N ARG A 175 10.42 -11.27 -0.23
CA ARG A 175 11.78 -11.73 -0.04
C ARG A 175 11.74 -13.12 0.60
N ASP A 176 12.32 -14.11 -0.08
CA ASP A 176 12.40 -15.47 0.44
C ASP A 176 13.52 -15.64 1.49
N GLU A 177 13.58 -16.80 2.11
CA GLU A 177 14.59 -17.15 3.12
C GLU A 177 16.03 -17.13 2.57
N GLN A 178 16.22 -17.30 1.26
CA GLN A 178 17.52 -17.19 0.59
C GLN A 178 17.88 -15.75 0.25
N GLY A 179 17.01 -14.79 0.58
CA GLY A 179 17.21 -13.38 0.32
C GLY A 179 16.89 -12.94 -1.11
N ARG A 180 16.31 -13.82 -1.94
CA ARG A 180 15.86 -13.49 -3.28
C ARG A 180 14.54 -12.74 -3.19
N ARG A 181 14.35 -11.73 -4.02
CA ARG A 181 13.06 -11.09 -4.20
C ARG A 181 12.35 -11.74 -5.39
N ILE A 182 11.17 -12.25 -5.13
CA ILE A 182 10.32 -12.93 -6.11
C ILE A 182 9.09 -12.07 -6.31
N MET A 183 8.77 -11.77 -7.56
CA MET A 183 7.64 -10.92 -7.92
C MET A 183 6.60 -11.71 -8.70
N TRP A 184 5.34 -11.43 -8.44
CA TRP A 184 4.18 -11.89 -9.20
C TRP A 184 3.45 -10.68 -9.78
N ALA A 185 2.77 -10.91 -10.87
CA ALA A 185 1.83 -9.97 -11.44
C ALA A 185 0.78 -10.71 -12.25
N TRP A 186 -0.35 -10.10 -12.46
CA TRP A 186 -1.36 -10.64 -13.35
C TRP A 186 -0.96 -10.37 -14.79
N LEU A 187 -1.16 -11.36 -15.65
CA LEU A 187 -1.14 -11.19 -17.09
C LEU A 187 -2.57 -11.32 -17.58
N LEU A 188 -3.09 -10.24 -18.14
CA LEU A 188 -4.44 -10.22 -18.72
C LEU A 188 -4.33 -10.37 -20.23
N ASP A 189 -5.07 -11.29 -20.80
CA ASP A 189 -5.30 -11.36 -22.23
C ASP A 189 -6.69 -10.80 -22.54
N LEU A 190 -6.72 -9.60 -23.07
CA LEU A 190 -7.97 -8.93 -23.44
C LEU A 190 -8.57 -9.46 -24.75
N SER A 191 -7.91 -10.43 -25.41
CA SER A 191 -8.39 -11.06 -26.65
C SER A 191 -9.18 -12.34 -26.39
N LEU A 192 -9.21 -12.83 -25.15
CA LEU A 192 -10.00 -13.96 -24.70
C LEU A 192 -11.28 -13.48 -24.01
#